data_1d742ca479f1f2df1ce47a401587e3d1
#
_entry.id   1d742ca479f1f2df1ce47a401587e3d1
#
_cell.length_a   1.000
_cell.length_b   1.000
_cell.length_c   1.000
_cell.angle_alpha   90.00
_cell.angle_beta   90.00
_cell.angle_gamma   90.00
#
_symmetry.space_group_name_H-M   'P 1'
#
loop_
_entity.id
_entity.type
_entity.pdbx_description
1 polymer ?
#
loop_
_entity_poly.entity_id
_entity_poly.type
_entity_poly.pdbx_seq_one_letter_code
_entity_poly.pdbx_strand_id
1 'polypeptide(L)'
;MSNRIIALVLLTVLGGTFCLCCGKKYLDPDEIKTTDPPATGDGTEYSNPVIRRSLPDPTVIKADDNCFYLYATEDVRNVPIYKSRNLVDWQFVGTAFSESTRPTFEEDGGIWAPDINKIGDKYVLYYSMSVWGGEWTCGIGCAVASGPCGPFIDQGMMFRSNGIKVQNSIDPFYIEDGGRKYLFWGSFHGIYYAELSSDGLSLKAGATPVQVAGTAYEGTYIHKKDGKYYLFASIGSCCNGLNSTYTTVVGRSDNLFGPYQNRKGESMMDNRHEVFIHGNDH
;
A
#
# COMPACT_ATOMS: atom_id res chain seq x y z
N MET A 1 -55.89 14.50 40.45
CA MET A 1 -56.02 13.69 39.21
C MET A 1 -55.41 14.49 38.09
N SER A 2 -54.18 14.24 37.71
CA SER A 2 -53.47 15.00 36.67
C SER A 2 -52.83 14.02 35.70
N ASN A 3 -53.39 13.94 34.51
CA ASN A 3 -52.86 13.15 33.38
C ASN A 3 -51.60 13.86 32.82
N ARG A 4 -50.44 13.25 32.90
CA ARG A 4 -49.29 13.64 32.16
C ARG A 4 -49.14 12.73 30.93
N ILE A 5 -49.30 13.31 29.76
CA ILE A 5 -49.02 12.73 28.44
C ILE A 5 -47.51 12.76 28.28
N ILE A 6 -46.88 11.59 28.14
CA ILE A 6 -45.49 11.45 27.79
C ILE A 6 -45.44 11.42 26.23
N ALA A 7 -44.88 12.47 25.66
CA ALA A 7 -44.58 12.51 24.20
C ALA A 7 -43.28 11.73 23.98
N LEU A 8 -43.37 10.63 23.24
CA LEU A 8 -42.25 9.82 22.77
C LEU A 8 -41.66 10.54 21.52
N VAL A 9 -40.51 11.18 21.68
CA VAL A 9 -39.75 11.70 20.55
C VAL A 9 -38.90 10.55 20.01
N LEU A 10 -39.27 10.03 18.83
CA LEU A 10 -38.42 9.14 18.05
C LEU A 10 -37.30 9.97 17.41
N LEU A 11 -36.10 9.86 17.96
CA LEU A 11 -34.87 10.30 17.28
C LEU A 11 -34.44 9.14 16.36
N THR A 12 -34.61 9.31 15.07
CA THR A 12 -33.96 8.47 14.06
C THR A 12 -32.48 8.83 14.03
N VAL A 13 -31.65 8.02 14.69
CA VAL A 13 -30.19 8.11 14.58
C VAL A 13 -29.82 7.43 13.27
N LEU A 14 -29.38 8.22 12.30
CA LEU A 14 -28.68 7.77 11.11
C LEU A 14 -27.43 6.99 11.58
N GLY A 15 -27.38 5.70 11.26
CA GLY A 15 -26.34 4.79 11.70
C GLY A 15 -24.99 5.08 11.07
N GLY A 16 -24.15 5.77 11.80
CA GLY A 16 -22.73 5.72 11.59
C GLY A 16 -22.17 4.73 12.61
N THR A 17 -21.59 3.65 12.16
CA THR A 17 -20.91 2.68 13.03
C THR A 17 -19.68 3.34 13.64
N PHE A 18 -19.78 3.75 14.91
CA PHE A 18 -18.63 4.24 15.67
C PHE A 18 -17.82 3.04 16.17
N CYS A 19 -16.66 2.83 15.61
CA CYS A 19 -15.62 2.02 16.25
C CYS A 19 -14.91 2.88 17.29
N LEU A 20 -15.06 2.54 18.59
CA LEU A 20 -14.61 3.34 19.73
C LEU A 20 -13.15 3.09 20.12
N CYS A 21 -12.35 2.43 19.27
CA CYS A 21 -10.92 2.20 19.51
C CYS A 21 -10.10 2.76 18.35
N CYS A 22 -9.34 3.82 18.60
CA CYS A 22 -8.49 4.57 17.68
C CYS A 22 -9.24 5.39 16.61
N GLY A 23 -9.20 6.71 16.76
CA GLY A 23 -9.99 7.71 16.05
C GLY A 23 -9.78 7.90 14.54
N LYS A 24 -9.48 6.89 13.75
CA LYS A 24 -9.56 6.98 12.29
C LYS A 24 -10.98 6.65 11.82
N LYS A 25 -11.66 7.63 11.27
CA LYS A 25 -12.91 7.44 10.55
C LYS A 25 -12.58 7.05 9.12
N TYR A 26 -12.72 5.76 8.77
CA TYR A 26 -12.67 5.33 7.37
C TYR A 26 -13.89 5.87 6.62
N LEU A 27 -13.69 6.24 5.36
CA LEU A 27 -14.80 6.57 4.47
C LEU A 27 -15.49 5.26 4.05
N ASP A 28 -16.82 5.26 4.12
CA ASP A 28 -17.63 4.17 3.59
C ASP A 28 -17.51 4.18 2.05
N PRO A 29 -17.23 3.04 1.40
CA PRO A 29 -17.23 2.94 -0.06
C PRO A 29 -18.53 3.44 -0.70
N ASP A 30 -19.68 3.27 -0.05
CA ASP A 30 -20.98 3.72 -0.53
C ASP A 30 -21.15 5.26 -0.45
N GLU A 31 -20.37 5.94 0.37
CA GLU A 31 -20.34 7.42 0.45
C GLU A 31 -19.50 8.05 -0.68
N ILE A 32 -18.74 7.26 -1.44
CA ILE A 32 -17.93 7.74 -2.53
C ILE A 32 -18.84 8.02 -3.72
N LYS A 33 -19.18 9.28 -3.96
CA LYS A 33 -19.84 9.70 -5.19
C LYS A 33 -18.92 9.37 -6.37
N THR A 34 -19.44 8.65 -7.35
CA THR A 34 -18.73 7.98 -8.44
C THR A 34 -18.02 8.90 -9.45
N THR A 35 -17.95 10.20 -9.19
CA THR A 35 -17.33 11.16 -10.09
C THR A 35 -16.55 12.21 -9.33
N ASP A 36 -15.23 12.05 -9.23
CA ASP A 36 -14.38 13.23 -9.28
C ASP A 36 -14.59 13.85 -10.67
N PRO A 37 -14.79 15.18 -10.76
CA PRO A 37 -14.94 15.79 -12.07
C PRO A 37 -13.73 15.47 -12.92
N PRO A 38 -13.89 15.13 -14.21
CA PRO A 38 -12.75 14.87 -15.10
C PRO A 38 -11.79 16.06 -15.04
N ALA A 39 -10.49 15.79 -15.07
CA ALA A 39 -9.50 16.83 -15.23
C ALA A 39 -9.83 17.58 -16.52
N THR A 40 -10.31 18.82 -16.39
CA THR A 40 -10.76 19.64 -17.53
C THR A 40 -9.55 20.11 -18.31
N GLY A 41 -9.27 19.45 -19.43
CA GLY A 41 -8.24 19.81 -20.40
C GLY A 41 -8.52 19.14 -21.73
N ASP A 42 -7.99 19.68 -22.81
CA ASP A 42 -8.08 19.11 -24.16
C ASP A 42 -7.24 17.85 -24.39
N GLY A 43 -6.75 17.23 -23.30
CA GLY A 43 -5.91 16.02 -23.30
C GLY A 43 -4.40 16.30 -23.41
N THR A 44 -3.98 17.56 -23.47
CA THR A 44 -2.56 17.96 -23.51
C THR A 44 -2.05 18.47 -22.16
N GLU A 45 -2.94 18.94 -21.29
CA GLU A 45 -2.63 19.47 -19.97
C GLU A 45 -3.50 18.81 -18.90
N TYR A 46 -2.96 18.64 -17.70
CA TYR A 46 -3.70 18.19 -16.52
C TYR A 46 -3.28 19.00 -15.28
N SER A 47 -4.13 19.00 -14.27
CA SER A 47 -3.86 19.66 -13.00
C SER A 47 -3.75 18.64 -11.87
N ASN A 48 -2.76 18.80 -11.02
CA ASN A 48 -2.67 18.04 -9.78
C ASN A 48 -3.54 18.66 -8.67
N PRO A 49 -4.08 17.86 -7.76
CA PRO A 49 -4.09 16.39 -7.78
C PRO A 49 -5.07 15.85 -8.83
N VAL A 50 -4.71 14.77 -9.52
CA VAL A 50 -5.58 14.07 -10.47
C VAL A 50 -6.72 13.30 -9.79
N ILE A 51 -6.55 12.97 -8.51
CA ILE A 51 -7.60 12.45 -7.62
C ILE A 51 -7.60 13.31 -6.36
N ARG A 52 -8.76 13.91 -6.02
CA ARG A 52 -8.89 14.83 -4.88
C ARG A 52 -9.32 14.13 -3.59
N ARG A 53 -8.84 12.90 -3.37
CA ARG A 53 -9.06 12.11 -2.17
C ARG A 53 -7.73 11.68 -1.59
N SER A 54 -7.73 11.41 -0.29
CA SER A 54 -6.59 10.74 0.35
C SER A 54 -6.51 9.31 -0.16
N LEU A 55 -5.42 8.98 -0.82
CA LEU A 55 -5.07 7.66 -1.33
C LEU A 55 -3.59 7.41 -1.01
N PRO A 56 -3.25 7.18 0.26
CA PRO A 56 -1.87 6.95 0.67
C PRO A 56 -1.32 5.66 0.06
N ASP A 57 -0.01 5.58 -0.10
CA ASP A 57 0.73 4.40 -0.55
C ASP A 57 0.15 3.79 -1.85
N PRO A 58 -0.04 4.58 -2.91
CA PRO A 58 -0.70 4.09 -4.11
C PRO A 58 0.20 3.13 -4.89
N THR A 59 -0.39 2.03 -5.37
CA THR A 59 0.19 1.15 -6.38
C THR A 59 -0.65 1.16 -7.64
N VAL A 60 -0.01 1.07 -8.81
CA VAL A 60 -0.71 1.13 -10.10
C VAL A 60 -0.24 0.01 -11.01
N ILE A 61 -1.20 -0.70 -11.61
CA ILE A 61 -0.93 -1.70 -12.65
C ILE A 61 -1.66 -1.35 -13.95
N LYS A 62 -1.00 -1.56 -15.08
CA LYS A 62 -1.66 -1.59 -16.39
C LYS A 62 -2.17 -3.00 -16.66
N ALA A 63 -3.48 -3.17 -16.77
CA ALA A 63 -4.13 -4.46 -16.96
C ALA A 63 -4.27 -4.83 -18.45
N ASP A 64 -4.74 -6.07 -18.72
CA ASP A 64 -4.90 -6.60 -20.08
C ASP A 64 -5.95 -5.85 -20.91
N ASP A 65 -6.89 -5.15 -20.26
CA ASP A 65 -7.87 -4.30 -20.93
C ASP A 65 -7.33 -2.93 -21.36
N ASN A 66 -5.99 -2.75 -21.25
CA ASN A 66 -5.26 -1.51 -21.51
C ASN A 66 -5.64 -0.35 -20.59
N CYS A 67 -6.35 -0.59 -19.50
CA CYS A 67 -6.62 0.39 -18.46
C CYS A 67 -5.60 0.29 -17.32
N PHE A 68 -5.45 1.37 -16.60
CA PHE A 68 -4.68 1.44 -15.37
C PHE A 68 -5.60 1.26 -14.18
N TYR A 69 -5.14 0.54 -13.16
CA TYR A 69 -5.84 0.32 -11.92
C TYR A 69 -4.95 0.73 -10.76
N LEU A 70 -5.46 1.60 -9.91
CA LEU A 70 -4.79 2.11 -8.72
C LEU A 70 -5.46 1.51 -7.49
N TYR A 71 -4.63 1.10 -6.54
CA TYR A 71 -5.03 0.65 -5.22
C TYR A 71 -4.28 1.48 -4.19
N ALA A 72 -4.83 1.68 -2.99
CA ALA A 72 -4.19 2.49 -1.96
C ALA A 72 -4.50 1.97 -0.56
N THR A 73 -3.72 2.43 0.41
CA THR A 73 -4.02 2.24 1.83
C THR A 73 -5.44 2.67 2.14
N GLU A 74 -6.10 1.96 3.04
CA GLU A 74 -7.51 2.15 3.34
C GLU A 74 -7.81 3.39 4.20
N ASP A 75 -7.76 4.57 3.61
CA ASP A 75 -8.57 5.69 4.08
C ASP A 75 -10.02 5.54 3.62
N VAL A 76 -10.22 4.88 2.48
CA VAL A 76 -11.46 4.23 2.08
C VAL A 76 -11.36 2.77 2.47
N ARG A 77 -12.29 2.30 3.29
CA ARG A 77 -12.23 0.96 3.86
C ARG A 77 -12.18 -0.12 2.80
N ASN A 78 -11.42 -1.21 3.08
CA ASN A 78 -11.28 -2.40 2.25
C ASN A 78 -10.46 -2.23 0.96
N VAL A 79 -9.52 -1.27 0.93
CA VAL A 79 -8.59 -1.01 -0.18
C VAL A 79 -9.31 -0.53 -1.44
N PRO A 80 -9.40 0.80 -1.65
CA PRO A 80 -10.09 1.38 -2.80
C PRO A 80 -9.41 1.01 -4.12
N ILE A 81 -10.22 0.83 -5.16
CA ILE A 81 -9.77 0.59 -6.53
C ILE A 81 -10.28 1.70 -7.43
N TYR A 82 -9.36 2.35 -8.13
CA TYR A 82 -9.66 3.33 -9.17
C TYR A 82 -9.19 2.82 -10.53
N LYS A 83 -9.92 3.19 -11.58
CA LYS A 83 -9.61 2.84 -12.97
C LYS A 83 -9.40 4.08 -13.80
N SER A 84 -8.40 4.06 -14.69
CA SER A 84 -8.13 5.11 -15.65
C SER A 84 -7.68 4.54 -17.00
N ARG A 85 -7.88 5.30 -18.08
CA ARG A 85 -7.31 4.99 -19.41
C ARG A 85 -6.05 5.79 -19.72
N ASN A 86 -5.81 6.88 -18.99
CA ASN A 86 -4.79 7.88 -19.32
C ASN A 86 -3.97 8.36 -18.12
N LEU A 87 -4.16 7.78 -16.92
CA LEU A 87 -3.51 8.16 -15.65
C LEU A 87 -3.92 9.55 -15.12
N VAL A 88 -4.89 10.20 -15.76
CA VAL A 88 -5.39 11.54 -15.40
C VAL A 88 -6.83 11.46 -14.93
N ASP A 89 -7.70 10.83 -15.72
CA ASP A 89 -9.12 10.67 -15.42
C ASP A 89 -9.32 9.35 -14.69
N TRP A 90 -9.55 9.41 -13.39
CA TRP A 90 -9.73 8.25 -12.53
C TRP A 90 -11.18 8.10 -12.09
N GLN A 91 -11.69 6.89 -12.15
CA GLN A 91 -13.01 6.50 -11.68
C GLN A 91 -12.89 5.48 -10.56
N PHE A 92 -13.54 5.71 -9.43
CA PHE A 92 -13.72 4.70 -8.40
C PHE A 92 -14.56 3.54 -8.95
N VAL A 93 -14.07 2.32 -8.82
CA VAL A 93 -14.74 1.10 -9.35
C VAL A 93 -15.07 0.07 -8.27
N GLY A 94 -14.72 0.34 -7.02
CA GLY A 94 -15.00 -0.55 -5.90
C GLY A 94 -13.82 -0.69 -4.95
N THR A 95 -13.84 -1.76 -4.17
CA THR A 95 -12.78 -2.09 -3.21
C THR A 95 -12.30 -3.52 -3.42
N ALA A 96 -11.06 -3.82 -3.01
CA ALA A 96 -10.49 -5.16 -3.15
C ALA A 96 -11.22 -6.19 -2.29
N PHE A 97 -11.68 -5.78 -1.11
CA PHE A 97 -12.40 -6.62 -0.17
C PHE A 97 -13.78 -6.03 0.16
N SER A 98 -14.59 -6.80 0.84
CA SER A 98 -15.81 -6.37 1.56
C SER A 98 -15.63 -6.62 3.05
N GLU A 99 -16.54 -6.14 3.90
CA GLU A 99 -16.49 -6.43 5.34
C GLU A 99 -16.48 -7.93 5.65
N SER A 100 -17.13 -8.75 4.81
CA SER A 100 -17.19 -10.20 4.98
C SER A 100 -15.99 -10.95 4.42
N THR A 101 -15.18 -10.34 3.57
CA THR A 101 -14.03 -10.99 2.90
C THR A 101 -12.69 -10.36 3.26
N ARG A 102 -12.71 -9.30 4.08
CA ARG A 102 -11.49 -8.61 4.50
C ARG A 102 -10.59 -9.52 5.35
N PRO A 103 -9.27 -9.46 5.18
CA PRO A 103 -8.31 -10.15 6.05
C PRO A 103 -8.48 -9.71 7.52
N THR A 104 -8.21 -10.63 8.45
CA THR A 104 -8.40 -10.40 9.89
C THR A 104 -7.25 -10.95 10.74
N PHE A 105 -6.08 -11.18 10.17
CA PHE A 105 -4.99 -11.78 10.93
C PHE A 105 -4.35 -10.83 11.97
N GLU A 106 -4.62 -9.52 11.89
CA GLU A 106 -4.30 -8.54 12.95
C GLU A 106 -5.60 -7.95 13.46
N GLU A 107 -5.85 -8.09 14.77
CA GLU A 107 -7.05 -7.56 15.42
C GLU A 107 -7.06 -6.02 15.30
N ASP A 108 -8.19 -5.46 14.90
CA ASP A 108 -8.36 -4.03 14.60
C ASP A 108 -7.40 -3.47 13.56
N GLY A 109 -6.69 -4.33 12.83
CA GLY A 109 -5.71 -3.94 11.83
C GLY A 109 -6.31 -3.25 10.63
N GLY A 110 -5.64 -2.15 10.20
CA GLY A 110 -5.84 -1.54 8.89
C GLY A 110 -5.10 -2.33 7.80
N ILE A 111 -5.59 -2.24 6.57
CA ILE A 111 -4.91 -2.77 5.38
C ILE A 111 -4.13 -1.62 4.75
N TRP A 112 -2.79 -1.71 4.79
CA TRP A 112 -1.90 -0.64 4.39
C TRP A 112 -0.98 -1.06 3.25
N ALA A 113 -0.48 -0.06 2.52
CA ALA A 113 0.53 -0.15 1.48
C ALA A 113 0.34 -1.39 0.57
N PRO A 114 -0.76 -1.46 -0.19
CA PRO A 114 -0.98 -2.55 -1.12
C PRO A 114 0.05 -2.52 -2.26
N ASP A 115 0.42 -3.68 -2.79
CA ASP A 115 1.22 -3.82 -4.00
C ASP A 115 0.55 -4.81 -4.96
N ILE A 116 0.06 -4.31 -6.09
CA ILE A 116 -0.67 -5.11 -7.10
C ILE A 116 0.24 -5.57 -8.22
N ASN A 117 0.19 -6.86 -8.51
CA ASN A 117 1.01 -7.46 -9.56
C ASN A 117 0.21 -8.49 -10.38
N LYS A 118 0.67 -8.75 -11.60
CA LYS A 118 0.17 -9.85 -12.40
C LYS A 118 1.18 -10.97 -12.40
N ILE A 119 0.80 -12.14 -11.88
CA ILE A 119 1.63 -13.34 -11.80
C ILE A 119 0.92 -14.46 -12.56
N GLY A 120 1.45 -14.81 -13.72
CA GLY A 120 0.76 -15.72 -14.64
C GLY A 120 -0.56 -15.11 -15.13
N ASP A 121 -1.67 -15.80 -14.90
CA ASP A 121 -3.03 -15.38 -15.26
C ASP A 121 -3.79 -14.69 -14.12
N LYS A 122 -3.15 -14.51 -12.94
CA LYS A 122 -3.78 -13.95 -11.75
C LYS A 122 -3.26 -12.55 -11.43
N TYR A 123 -4.14 -11.73 -10.85
CA TYR A 123 -3.78 -10.52 -10.15
C TYR A 123 -3.55 -10.86 -8.69
N VAL A 124 -2.35 -10.57 -8.20
CA VAL A 124 -1.93 -10.80 -6.81
C VAL A 124 -1.76 -9.47 -6.13
N LEU A 125 -2.50 -9.24 -5.08
CA LEU A 125 -2.43 -8.07 -4.23
C LEU A 125 -1.70 -8.48 -2.94
N TYR A 126 -0.48 -8.00 -2.76
CA TYR A 126 0.18 -8.05 -1.46
C TYR A 126 -0.30 -6.86 -0.62
N TYR A 127 -0.37 -7.01 0.68
CA TYR A 127 -0.82 -5.96 1.58
C TYR A 127 -0.19 -6.12 2.97
N SER A 128 0.00 -5.01 3.65
CA SER A 128 0.33 -4.99 5.07
C SER A 128 -0.94 -5.01 5.90
N MET A 129 -0.89 -5.64 7.05
CA MET A 129 -1.94 -5.51 8.06
C MET A 129 -1.33 -5.15 9.40
N SER A 130 -1.72 -4.00 9.96
CA SER A 130 -1.09 -3.43 11.14
C SER A 130 -2.06 -2.55 11.93
N VAL A 131 -1.65 -2.24 13.16
CA VAL A 131 -2.17 -1.16 14.00
C VAL A 131 -1.04 -0.20 14.31
N TRP A 132 -1.35 1.05 14.64
CA TRP A 132 -0.34 2.01 15.09
C TRP A 132 0.38 1.49 16.33
N GLY A 133 1.72 1.40 16.26
CA GLY A 133 2.56 0.82 17.30
C GLY A 133 2.65 -0.71 17.29
N GLY A 134 1.99 -1.38 16.34
CA GLY A 134 1.99 -2.85 16.21
C GLY A 134 3.22 -3.42 15.49
N GLU A 135 4.41 -2.82 15.64
CA GLU A 135 5.60 -3.14 14.86
C GLU A 135 6.06 -4.61 14.96
N TRP A 136 5.69 -5.33 16.00
CA TRP A 136 5.99 -6.75 16.18
C TRP A 136 4.83 -7.68 15.86
N THR A 137 3.60 -7.16 15.80
CA THR A 137 2.40 -7.94 15.49
C THR A 137 1.95 -7.79 14.05
N CYS A 138 2.33 -6.71 13.38
CA CYS A 138 2.05 -6.49 11.97
C CYS A 138 2.64 -7.60 11.08
N GLY A 139 2.15 -7.69 9.88
CA GLY A 139 2.60 -8.67 8.91
C GLY A 139 2.11 -8.37 7.50
N ILE A 140 2.53 -9.22 6.57
CA ILE A 140 2.16 -9.15 5.17
C ILE A 140 1.31 -10.36 4.81
N GLY A 141 0.21 -10.10 4.11
CA GLY A 141 -0.67 -11.08 3.49
C GLY A 141 -0.73 -10.92 1.98
N CYS A 142 -1.40 -11.82 1.31
CA CYS A 142 -1.70 -11.68 -0.11
C CYS A 142 -3.12 -12.16 -0.43
N ALA A 143 -3.67 -11.62 -1.52
CA ALA A 143 -4.96 -12.00 -2.06
C ALA A 143 -4.88 -12.14 -3.57
N VAL A 144 -5.74 -12.95 -4.17
CA VAL A 144 -5.72 -13.23 -5.60
C VAL A 144 -7.07 -12.97 -6.25
N ALA A 145 -7.04 -12.51 -7.50
CA ALA A 145 -8.22 -12.32 -8.33
C ALA A 145 -7.94 -12.72 -9.77
N SER A 146 -9.00 -13.03 -10.53
CA SER A 146 -8.91 -13.25 -11.98
C SER A 146 -8.91 -11.96 -12.80
N GLY A 147 -9.28 -10.84 -12.19
CA GLY A 147 -9.31 -9.53 -12.84
C GLY A 147 -8.93 -8.41 -11.89
N PRO A 148 -8.57 -7.22 -12.43
CA PRO A 148 -8.04 -6.11 -11.62
C PRO A 148 -9.09 -5.44 -10.71
N CYS A 149 -10.38 -5.66 -10.94
CA CYS A 149 -11.45 -5.19 -10.04
C CYS A 149 -11.83 -6.21 -8.96
N GLY A 150 -11.16 -7.36 -8.90
CA GLY A 150 -11.54 -8.43 -7.99
C GLY A 150 -12.72 -9.28 -8.50
N PRO A 151 -13.47 -9.95 -7.61
CA PRO A 151 -13.24 -9.99 -6.16
C PRO A 151 -11.90 -10.64 -5.81
N PHE A 152 -11.18 -10.04 -4.88
CA PHE A 152 -9.95 -10.63 -4.35
C PHE A 152 -10.28 -11.65 -3.27
N ILE A 153 -9.67 -12.82 -3.38
CA ILE A 153 -9.79 -13.91 -2.42
C ILE A 153 -8.52 -13.90 -1.57
N ASP A 154 -8.69 -13.60 -0.28
CA ASP A 154 -7.60 -13.60 0.69
C ASP A 154 -6.96 -15.00 0.77
N GLN A 155 -5.65 -15.06 0.64
CA GLN A 155 -4.85 -16.28 0.82
C GLN A 155 -4.29 -16.36 2.26
N GLY A 156 -4.57 -15.36 3.08
CA GLY A 156 -4.13 -15.26 4.45
C GLY A 156 -2.76 -14.61 4.61
N MET A 157 -2.29 -14.66 5.82
CA MET A 157 -1.02 -14.10 6.25
C MET A 157 0.17 -14.92 5.68
N MET A 158 1.08 -14.25 4.99
CA MET A 158 2.35 -14.85 4.54
C MET A 158 3.35 -14.95 5.70
N PHE A 159 3.51 -13.87 6.47
CA PHE A 159 4.35 -13.82 7.65
C PHE A 159 4.02 -12.62 8.55
N ARG A 160 4.51 -12.68 9.79
CA ARG A 160 4.48 -11.60 10.80
C ARG A 160 5.89 -11.19 11.21
N SER A 161 6.05 -9.96 11.67
CA SER A 161 7.30 -9.40 12.18
C SER A 161 7.96 -10.29 13.24
N ASN A 162 7.22 -10.71 14.26
CA ASN A 162 7.73 -11.57 15.31
C ASN A 162 8.12 -12.98 14.83
N GLY A 163 7.44 -13.50 13.80
CA GLY A 163 7.70 -14.82 13.22
C GLY A 163 9.01 -14.86 12.43
N ILE A 164 9.27 -13.85 11.61
CA ILE A 164 10.48 -13.76 10.77
C ILE A 164 11.61 -12.96 11.40
N LYS A 165 11.41 -12.41 12.62
CA LYS A 165 12.39 -11.61 13.37
C LYS A 165 12.84 -10.32 12.67
N VAL A 166 11.93 -9.70 11.91
CA VAL A 166 12.10 -8.40 11.29
C VAL A 166 11.01 -7.47 11.83
N GLN A 167 11.41 -6.47 12.58
CA GLN A 167 10.49 -5.47 13.17
C GLN A 167 9.86 -4.63 12.07
N ASN A 168 8.60 -4.26 12.25
CA ASN A 168 7.81 -3.44 11.35
C ASN A 168 7.79 -3.96 9.90
N SER A 169 7.43 -5.25 9.74
CA SER A 169 7.33 -5.92 8.43
C SER A 169 6.04 -5.51 7.72
N ILE A 170 6.08 -4.34 7.08
CA ILE A 170 5.03 -3.72 6.26
C ILE A 170 5.63 -3.25 4.94
N ASP A 171 4.84 -2.62 4.09
CA ASP A 171 5.19 -2.03 2.79
C ASP A 171 5.77 -3.06 1.81
N PRO A 172 4.98 -4.08 1.42
CA PRO A 172 5.43 -5.08 0.47
C PRO A 172 5.64 -4.48 -0.91
N PHE A 173 6.71 -4.90 -1.57
CA PHE A 173 6.98 -4.63 -2.98
C PHE A 173 7.45 -5.91 -3.66
N TYR A 174 6.73 -6.33 -4.70
CA TYR A 174 7.06 -7.51 -5.50
C TYR A 174 7.92 -7.15 -6.71
N ILE A 175 8.88 -8.03 -7.02
CA ILE A 175 9.61 -7.98 -8.28
C ILE A 175 9.95 -9.39 -8.77
N GLU A 176 9.86 -9.59 -10.09
CA GLU A 176 10.40 -10.78 -10.75
C GLU A 176 11.71 -10.41 -11.45
N ASP A 177 12.77 -11.18 -11.21
CA ASP A 177 14.05 -11.02 -11.88
C ASP A 177 14.69 -12.38 -12.14
N GLY A 178 15.14 -12.58 -13.38
CA GLY A 178 15.74 -13.85 -13.81
C GLY A 178 14.82 -15.07 -13.67
N GLY A 179 13.49 -14.88 -13.78
CA GLY A 179 12.49 -15.94 -13.63
C GLY A 179 12.22 -16.36 -12.18
N ARG A 180 12.78 -15.63 -11.22
CA ARG A 180 12.55 -15.84 -9.80
C ARG A 180 11.79 -14.66 -9.21
N LYS A 181 10.98 -14.92 -8.20
CA LYS A 181 10.09 -13.94 -7.57
C LYS A 181 10.62 -13.54 -6.20
N TYR A 182 10.56 -12.26 -5.90
CA TYR A 182 11.04 -11.72 -4.64
C TYR A 182 10.02 -10.73 -4.08
N LEU A 183 9.92 -10.71 -2.77
CA LEU A 183 9.21 -9.69 -2.02
C LEU A 183 10.22 -8.87 -1.23
N PHE A 184 10.14 -7.55 -1.36
CA PHE A 184 10.85 -6.59 -0.53
C PHE A 184 9.87 -5.97 0.45
N TRP A 185 10.33 -5.57 1.63
CA TRP A 185 9.49 -4.93 2.65
C TRP A 185 10.34 -4.25 3.72
N GLY A 186 9.69 -3.47 4.59
CA GLY A 186 10.28 -2.91 5.80
C GLY A 186 10.03 -1.43 5.95
N SER A 187 9.94 -0.99 7.20
CA SER A 187 9.69 0.39 7.58
C SER A 187 10.51 0.74 8.81
N PHE A 188 11.44 1.68 8.67
CA PHE A 188 12.33 2.29 9.69
C PHE A 188 13.16 1.32 10.56
N HIS A 189 13.15 0.03 10.24
CA HIS A 189 13.97 -1.02 10.89
C HIS A 189 14.82 -1.78 9.87
N GLY A 190 15.02 -1.21 8.69
CA GLY A 190 15.72 -1.77 7.54
C GLY A 190 14.78 -2.22 6.45
N ILE A 191 15.28 -2.22 5.21
CA ILE A 191 14.59 -2.82 4.06
C ILE A 191 15.17 -4.21 3.85
N TYR A 192 14.28 -5.19 3.76
CA TYR A 192 14.62 -6.61 3.59
C TYR A 192 13.99 -7.17 2.33
N TYR A 193 14.50 -8.31 1.87
CA TYR A 193 13.85 -9.12 0.87
C TYR A 193 13.91 -10.61 1.23
N ALA A 194 13.05 -11.40 0.61
CA ALA A 194 13.14 -12.85 0.56
C ALA A 194 12.61 -13.38 -0.78
N GLU A 195 13.07 -14.56 -1.19
CA GLU A 195 12.56 -15.25 -2.37
C GLU A 195 11.16 -15.82 -2.07
N LEU A 196 10.26 -15.66 -3.01
CA LEU A 196 8.92 -16.23 -2.98
C LEU A 196 8.89 -17.62 -3.61
N SER A 197 7.83 -18.38 -3.30
CA SER A 197 7.43 -19.58 -4.01
C SER A 197 7.15 -19.28 -5.50
N SER A 198 7.12 -20.31 -6.32
CA SER A 198 6.93 -20.16 -7.78
C SER A 198 5.59 -19.51 -8.16
N ASP A 199 4.56 -19.68 -7.34
CA ASP A 199 3.25 -19.03 -7.50
C ASP A 199 3.17 -17.62 -6.91
N GLY A 200 4.20 -17.19 -6.13
CA GLY A 200 4.27 -15.88 -5.49
C GLY A 200 3.43 -15.75 -4.21
N LEU A 201 2.74 -16.79 -3.76
CA LEU A 201 1.75 -16.69 -2.68
C LEU A 201 2.32 -16.98 -1.28
N SER A 202 3.60 -17.33 -1.19
CA SER A 202 4.27 -17.58 0.08
C SER A 202 5.77 -17.33 -0.04
N LEU A 203 6.47 -17.26 1.09
CA LEU A 203 7.93 -17.34 1.07
C LEU A 203 8.36 -18.71 0.58
N LYS A 204 9.42 -18.77 -0.22
CA LYS A 204 10.05 -20.03 -0.62
C LYS A 204 10.52 -20.79 0.61
N ALA A 205 10.33 -22.10 0.61
CA ALA A 205 10.78 -22.95 1.73
C ALA A 205 12.26 -22.74 2.03
N GLY A 206 12.58 -22.41 3.28
CA GLY A 206 13.95 -22.12 3.74
C GLY A 206 14.46 -20.71 3.39
N ALA A 207 13.68 -19.86 2.73
CA ALA A 207 14.06 -18.47 2.51
C ALA A 207 14.08 -17.72 3.85
N THR A 208 15.09 -16.90 4.03
CA THR A 208 15.27 -16.03 5.20
C THR A 208 15.38 -14.58 4.75
N PRO A 209 14.89 -13.60 5.54
CA PRO A 209 15.05 -12.20 5.24
C PRO A 209 16.51 -11.78 5.11
N VAL A 210 16.82 -11.02 4.06
CA VAL A 210 18.14 -10.42 3.85
C VAL A 210 18.00 -8.91 3.74
N GLN A 211 18.75 -8.18 4.56
CA GLN A 211 18.69 -6.71 4.56
C GLN A 211 19.45 -6.12 3.38
N VAL A 212 18.88 -5.09 2.74
CA VAL A 212 19.47 -4.39 1.57
C VAL A 212 19.59 -2.87 1.75
N ALA A 213 18.90 -2.30 2.73
CA ALA A 213 19.04 -0.89 3.11
C ALA A 213 18.88 -0.70 4.62
N GLY A 214 19.42 0.39 5.14
CA GLY A 214 19.48 0.72 6.56
C GLY A 214 18.12 1.14 7.14
N THR A 215 18.13 1.65 8.35
CA THR A 215 16.95 1.86 9.19
C THR A 215 16.26 3.21 8.99
N ALA A 216 16.73 4.03 8.06
CA ALA A 216 16.10 5.34 7.78
C ALA A 216 14.92 5.25 6.79
N TYR A 217 14.63 4.10 6.22
CA TYR A 217 13.80 3.94 5.04
C TYR A 217 12.52 3.16 5.30
N GLU A 218 11.47 3.49 4.52
CA GLU A 218 10.27 2.69 4.31
C GLU A 218 9.74 2.83 2.88
N GLY A 219 8.67 2.11 2.51
CA GLY A 219 7.97 2.28 1.24
C GLY A 219 8.83 1.95 0.02
N THR A 220 9.43 0.78 -0.01
CA THR A 220 10.35 0.36 -1.08
C THR A 220 9.68 0.23 -2.43
N TYR A 221 10.29 0.80 -3.46
CA TYR A 221 9.99 0.56 -4.87
C TYR A 221 11.27 0.39 -5.66
N ILE A 222 11.42 -0.68 -6.45
CA ILE A 222 12.61 -0.90 -7.26
C ILE A 222 12.28 -0.81 -8.76
N HIS A 223 12.93 0.13 -9.44
CA HIS A 223 12.84 0.30 -10.87
C HIS A 223 14.08 -0.25 -11.58
N LYS A 224 13.89 -1.16 -12.54
CA LYS A 224 14.98 -1.67 -13.39
C LYS A 224 15.03 -0.85 -14.68
N LYS A 225 16.16 -0.21 -14.93
CA LYS A 225 16.39 0.56 -16.16
C LYS A 225 17.85 0.43 -16.62
N ASP A 226 18.05 0.17 -17.92
CA ASP A 226 19.36 0.08 -18.56
C ASP A 226 20.32 -0.88 -17.83
N GLY A 227 19.81 -2.03 -17.37
CA GLY A 227 20.58 -3.04 -16.64
C GLY A 227 20.93 -2.67 -15.21
N LYS A 228 20.43 -1.56 -14.69
CA LYS A 228 20.63 -1.09 -13.31
C LYS A 228 19.31 -1.17 -12.53
N TYR A 229 19.43 -1.27 -11.21
CA TYR A 229 18.31 -1.25 -10.27
C TYR A 229 18.37 0.04 -9.45
N TYR A 230 17.24 0.72 -9.35
CA TYR A 230 17.08 1.95 -8.59
C TYR A 230 16.10 1.66 -7.46
N LEU A 231 16.57 1.62 -6.24
CA LEU A 231 15.73 1.48 -5.05
C LEU A 231 15.31 2.85 -4.59
N PHE A 232 14.03 3.13 -4.73
CA PHE A 232 13.37 4.29 -4.14
C PHE A 232 12.80 3.90 -2.78
N ALA A 233 12.85 4.83 -1.85
CA ALA A 233 12.29 4.67 -0.52
C ALA A 233 11.94 6.03 0.07
N SER A 234 11.20 6.05 1.14
CA SER A 234 10.82 7.25 1.86
C SER A 234 11.59 7.39 3.16
N ILE A 235 11.87 8.63 3.54
CA ILE A 235 12.47 9.02 4.82
C ILE A 235 11.68 10.16 5.45
N GLY A 236 11.88 10.43 6.73
CA GLY A 236 11.22 11.51 7.46
C GLY A 236 9.97 11.01 8.18
N SER A 237 9.00 11.88 8.39
CA SER A 237 7.75 11.56 9.07
C SER A 237 6.57 11.72 8.13
N CYS A 238 5.69 10.72 8.11
CA CYS A 238 4.39 10.75 7.43
C CYS A 238 3.26 11.22 8.37
N CYS A 239 2.06 11.31 7.83
CA CYS A 239 0.79 11.27 8.57
C CYS A 239 0.53 12.48 9.49
N ASN A 240 1.21 13.58 9.28
CA ASN A 240 1.09 14.86 10.01
C ASN A 240 0.50 15.99 9.14
N GLY A 241 -0.14 15.66 8.02
CA GLY A 241 -0.62 16.62 7.03
C GLY A 241 0.50 17.57 6.59
N LEU A 242 0.26 18.85 6.52
CA LEU A 242 1.26 19.85 6.08
C LEU A 242 2.53 19.93 6.94
N ASN A 243 2.58 19.25 8.08
CA ASN A 243 3.78 19.14 8.92
C ASN A 243 4.60 17.88 8.65
N SER A 244 4.17 17.03 7.73
CA SER A 244 4.94 15.87 7.30
C SER A 244 6.24 16.29 6.63
N THR A 245 7.32 15.54 6.88
CA THR A 245 8.64 15.80 6.30
C THR A 245 9.03 14.69 5.31
N TYR A 246 8.04 13.94 4.85
CA TYR A 246 8.23 12.77 4.01
C TYR A 246 8.96 13.13 2.71
N THR A 247 10.03 12.42 2.42
CA THR A 247 10.93 12.71 1.30
C THR A 247 11.30 11.42 0.60
N THR A 248 11.11 11.38 -0.72
CA THR A 248 11.54 10.23 -1.53
C THR A 248 13.02 10.33 -1.84
N VAL A 249 13.73 9.24 -1.59
CA VAL A 249 15.16 9.09 -1.81
C VAL A 249 15.45 7.93 -2.76
N VAL A 250 16.66 7.86 -3.30
CA VAL A 250 17.06 6.81 -4.23
C VAL A 250 18.51 6.40 -4.06
N GLY A 251 18.76 5.10 -4.23
CA GLY A 251 20.08 4.51 -4.44
C GLY A 251 20.08 3.63 -5.68
N ARG A 252 21.24 3.46 -6.30
CA ARG A 252 21.43 2.65 -7.52
C ARG A 252 22.35 1.47 -7.27
N SER A 253 22.05 0.33 -7.89
CA SER A 253 22.88 -0.86 -7.89
C SER A 253 22.97 -1.51 -9.28
N ASP A 254 24.01 -2.30 -9.50
CA ASP A 254 24.13 -3.21 -10.64
C ASP A 254 23.42 -4.54 -10.40
N ASN A 255 23.00 -4.79 -9.16
CA ASN A 255 22.37 -6.02 -8.73
C ASN A 255 21.06 -5.73 -7.98
N LEU A 256 20.02 -6.55 -8.20
CA LEU A 256 18.73 -6.43 -7.50
C LEU A 256 18.89 -6.42 -5.96
N PHE A 257 19.86 -7.11 -5.44
CA PHE A 257 20.08 -7.26 -4.01
C PHE A 257 21.08 -6.25 -3.42
N GLY A 258 21.45 -5.23 -4.20
CA GLY A 258 22.38 -4.20 -3.80
C GLY A 258 23.87 -4.60 -4.06
N PRO A 259 24.83 -3.86 -3.47
CA PRO A 259 24.60 -2.68 -2.63
C PRO A 259 24.00 -1.51 -3.42
N TYR A 260 22.96 -0.90 -2.87
CA TYR A 260 22.42 0.35 -3.39
C TYR A 260 23.23 1.53 -2.89
N GLN A 261 23.66 2.40 -3.79
CA GLN A 261 24.59 3.48 -3.49
C GLN A 261 24.10 4.81 -4.07
N ASN A 262 24.46 5.90 -3.41
CA ASN A 262 24.30 7.25 -3.92
C ASN A 262 25.40 7.55 -4.99
N ARG A 263 25.39 8.76 -5.56
CA ARG A 263 26.36 9.18 -6.60
C ARG A 263 27.80 9.24 -6.10
N LYS A 264 28.01 9.28 -4.78
CA LYS A 264 29.35 9.28 -4.16
C LYS A 264 29.85 7.86 -3.85
N GLY A 265 29.05 6.83 -4.13
CA GLY A 265 29.37 5.45 -3.80
C GLY A 265 29.11 5.07 -2.34
N GLU A 266 28.40 5.93 -1.59
CA GLU A 266 28.02 5.67 -0.21
C GLU A 266 26.76 4.79 -0.16
N SER A 267 26.71 3.82 0.77
CA SER A 267 25.69 2.77 0.78
C SER A 267 24.40 3.18 1.47
N MET A 268 23.24 2.74 0.93
CA MET A 268 21.98 2.80 1.64
C MET A 268 21.93 1.92 2.90
N MET A 269 22.81 0.91 3.02
CA MET A 269 22.98 0.19 4.29
C MET A 269 23.45 1.12 5.42
N ASP A 270 24.17 2.17 5.09
CA ASP A 270 24.69 3.19 6.01
C ASP A 270 23.76 4.44 6.04
N ASN A 271 22.51 4.28 5.60
CA ASN A 271 21.53 5.38 5.49
C ASN A 271 22.01 6.53 4.58
N ARG A 272 22.79 6.24 3.53
CA ARG A 272 23.25 7.21 2.53
C ARG A 272 22.47 7.05 1.23
N HIS A 273 21.96 8.16 0.70
CA HIS A 273 21.09 8.19 -0.45
C HIS A 273 21.22 9.49 -1.25
N GLU A 274 20.56 9.56 -2.40
CA GLU A 274 20.25 10.82 -3.09
C GLU A 274 18.80 11.20 -2.80
N VAL A 275 18.54 12.46 -2.57
CA VAL A 275 17.16 12.97 -2.53
C VAL A 275 16.61 13.01 -3.95
N PHE A 276 15.46 12.40 -4.16
CA PHE A 276 14.76 12.39 -5.44
C PHE A 276 13.66 13.43 -5.51
N ILE A 277 12.75 13.44 -4.53
CA ILE A 277 11.69 14.46 -4.40
C ILE A 277 11.55 14.81 -2.92
N HIS A 278 11.54 16.10 -2.61
CA HIS A 278 11.05 16.58 -1.33
C HIS A 278 9.52 16.60 -1.34
N GLY A 279 8.91 15.90 -0.39
CA GLY A 279 7.49 15.93 -0.14
C GLY A 279 7.21 16.61 1.20
N ASN A 280 5.98 17.08 1.38
CA ASN A 280 5.52 17.67 2.63
C ASN A 280 4.34 16.87 3.22
N ASP A 281 3.78 15.94 2.46
CA ASP A 281 2.67 15.10 2.86
C ASP A 281 2.59 13.85 1.99
N HIS A 282 1.88 12.83 2.46
CA HIS A 282 1.58 11.63 1.67
C HIS A 282 0.15 11.15 1.89
#